data_cefd962e0c58c8c57f6c9a5eb678ed8f
#
_entry.id   cefd962e0c58c8c57f6c9a5eb678ed8f
#
_cell.length_a   1.000
_cell.length_b   1.000
_cell.length_c   1.000
_cell.angle_alpha   90.00
_cell.angle_beta   90.00
_cell.angle_gamma   90.00
#
_symmetry.space_group_name_H-M   'P 1'
#
loop_
_entity.id
_entity.type
_entity.pdbx_description
1 polymer ?
#
loop_
_entity_poly.entity_id
_entity_poly.type
_entity_poly.pdbx_seq_one_letter_code
_entity_poly.pdbx_strand_id
1 'polypeptide(L)'
;MKYMTLHTKGRLKTNGSSFVKTRSVSSSKPYQSGMTLIEVLVAMFVLAIGVLALLAIQLRTVSSVREAEGQTIVSQLTQNLVEGMLINPRLVECPTPKQGATNSRNGRGWCKNYKDYYTTYGDSSTEPLKKGPLKEEESMKKEELAKAQLGKFHDELKAALPDSAFYYSVCQDSLNKEPTYDGAFHENCDKKAGADTVIKVLWLKDLEGGKAASDVKTYEDSVIYTYQVRVREK
;
A
#
# COMPACT_ATOMS: atom_id res chain seq x y z
N MET A 1 35.18 31.65 2.38
CA MET A 1 35.28 32.92 3.12
C MET A 1 35.46 32.59 4.59
N LYS A 2 36.58 33.11 5.13
CA LYS A 2 37.03 33.24 6.54
C LYS A 2 36.91 31.99 7.45
N TYR A 3 38.04 31.32 7.55
CA TYR A 3 38.41 30.44 8.63
C TYR A 3 38.82 31.27 9.86
N MET A 4 38.29 30.89 11.04
CA MET A 4 38.68 31.53 12.31
C MET A 4 39.35 30.45 13.16
N THR A 5 40.70 30.50 13.19
CA THR A 5 41.57 29.73 14.05
C THR A 5 41.72 30.43 15.40
N LEU A 6 41.37 29.77 16.48
CA LEU A 6 41.64 30.23 17.85
C LEU A 6 42.79 29.40 18.45
N HIS A 7 43.97 30.07 18.53
CA HIS A 7 45.10 29.62 19.33
C HIS A 7 44.91 30.09 20.79
N THR A 8 44.92 29.20 21.73
CA THR A 8 45.14 29.52 23.13
C THR A 8 46.35 28.75 23.70
N LYS A 9 47.44 29.51 23.86
CA LYS A 9 48.61 29.09 24.64
C LYS A 9 48.32 29.27 26.13
N GLY A 10 48.23 28.17 26.89
CA GLY A 10 48.22 28.18 28.33
C GLY A 10 49.54 27.67 28.88
N ARG A 11 50.29 28.55 29.54
CA ARG A 11 51.60 28.27 30.20
C ARG A 11 51.32 27.70 31.60
N LEU A 12 51.72 26.46 31.87
CA LEU A 12 51.71 25.87 33.20
C LEU A 12 53.01 26.18 33.94
N LYS A 13 52.87 26.81 35.08
CA LYS A 13 53.91 26.98 36.07
C LYS A 13 54.02 25.71 36.91
N THR A 14 55.22 25.14 36.96
CA THR A 14 55.63 24.11 37.93
C THR A 14 55.97 24.78 39.25
N ASN A 15 55.39 24.36 40.33
CA ASN A 15 55.97 24.47 41.69
C ASN A 15 55.30 23.47 42.63
N GLY A 16 56.08 22.75 43.40
CA GLY A 16 55.64 22.11 44.63
C GLY A 16 55.84 20.62 44.71
N SER A 17 57.05 20.23 44.99
CA SER A 17 57.42 18.94 45.52
C SER A 17 56.59 18.63 46.75
N SER A 18 55.66 17.71 46.67
CA SER A 18 54.95 17.12 47.82
C SER A 18 55.21 15.62 47.84
N PHE A 19 55.99 15.20 48.83
CA PHE A 19 56.35 13.80 49.10
C PHE A 19 55.08 13.06 49.55
N VAL A 20 54.41 12.42 48.62
CA VAL A 20 53.27 11.57 48.92
C VAL A 20 53.71 10.18 49.25
N LYS A 21 53.62 9.86 50.53
CA LYS A 21 53.80 8.54 51.13
C LYS A 21 52.88 7.54 50.45
N THR A 22 53.42 6.70 49.56
CA THR A 22 52.70 5.61 48.92
C THR A 22 52.25 4.61 49.98
N ARG A 23 50.94 4.67 50.31
CA ARG A 23 50.29 3.55 50.97
C ARG A 23 50.22 2.41 49.94
N SER A 24 50.86 1.30 50.27
CA SER A 24 50.68 0.03 49.55
C SER A 24 49.20 -0.32 49.59
N VAL A 25 48.49 -0.13 48.49
CA VAL A 25 47.14 -0.69 48.32
C VAL A 25 47.36 -2.20 48.19
N SER A 26 46.97 -2.92 49.18
CA SER A 26 46.85 -4.38 49.17
C SER A 26 45.93 -4.73 47.99
N SER A 27 46.50 -5.24 46.92
CA SER A 27 45.75 -5.80 45.78
C SER A 27 45.02 -7.03 46.31
N SER A 28 43.79 -6.85 46.71
CA SER A 28 42.89 -7.96 46.91
C SER A 28 42.65 -8.58 45.53
N LYS A 29 43.22 -9.75 45.30
CA LYS A 29 42.94 -10.56 44.13
C LYS A 29 41.40 -10.72 44.06
N PRO A 30 40.76 -10.34 42.95
CA PRO A 30 39.34 -10.63 42.83
C PRO A 30 39.16 -12.15 42.92
N TYR A 31 38.38 -12.59 43.89
CA TYR A 31 37.95 -13.98 43.94
C TYR A 31 37.18 -14.25 42.66
N GLN A 32 37.77 -15.03 41.75
CA GLN A 32 37.06 -15.62 40.65
C GLN A 32 36.13 -16.68 41.24
N SER A 33 34.91 -16.30 41.58
CA SER A 33 33.87 -17.25 41.87
C SER A 33 33.55 -17.98 40.57
N GLY A 34 33.87 -19.26 40.49
CA GLY A 34 33.50 -20.10 39.37
C GLY A 34 31.97 -20.08 39.21
N MET A 35 31.51 -19.85 37.99
CA MET A 35 30.09 -19.91 37.67
C MET A 35 29.54 -21.29 38.01
N THR A 36 28.51 -21.38 38.83
CA THR A 36 27.94 -22.67 39.22
C THR A 36 27.21 -23.28 38.03
N LEU A 37 27.24 -24.61 37.91
CA LEU A 37 26.59 -25.33 36.80
C LEU A 37 25.08 -24.96 36.70
N ILE A 38 24.42 -24.72 37.82
CA ILE A 38 23.02 -24.31 37.87
C ILE A 38 22.81 -22.92 37.31
N GLU A 39 23.73 -21.98 37.51
CA GLU A 39 23.64 -20.62 37.01
C GLU A 39 23.69 -20.58 35.45
N VAL A 40 24.59 -21.40 34.87
CA VAL A 40 24.64 -21.56 33.39
C VAL A 40 23.34 -22.16 32.85
N LEU A 41 22.79 -23.15 33.55
CA LEU A 41 21.54 -23.80 33.13
C LEU A 41 20.36 -22.84 33.16
N VAL A 42 20.24 -22.05 34.24
CA VAL A 42 19.18 -21.02 34.35
C VAL A 42 19.38 -19.92 33.30
N ALA A 43 20.62 -19.48 33.07
CA ALA A 43 20.91 -18.46 32.07
C ALA A 43 20.51 -18.93 30.64
N MET A 44 20.83 -20.18 30.28
CA MET A 44 20.43 -20.75 28.99
C MET A 44 18.91 -20.88 28.86
N PHE A 45 18.21 -21.25 29.94
CA PHE A 45 16.76 -21.36 29.95
C PHE A 45 16.07 -20.00 29.74
N VAL A 46 16.53 -18.97 30.46
CA VAL A 46 16.00 -17.60 30.29
C VAL A 46 16.29 -17.08 28.90
N LEU A 47 17.48 -17.32 28.34
CA LEU A 47 17.84 -16.94 26.99
C LEU A 47 16.96 -17.62 25.95
N ALA A 48 16.69 -18.94 26.11
CA ALA A 48 15.81 -19.66 25.19
C ALA A 48 14.38 -19.08 25.17
N ILE A 49 13.80 -18.78 26.33
CA ILE A 49 12.48 -18.15 26.42
C ILE A 49 12.50 -16.76 25.78
N GLY A 50 13.55 -15.96 26.01
CA GLY A 50 13.71 -14.63 25.42
C GLY A 50 13.76 -14.67 23.89
N VAL A 51 14.50 -15.62 23.32
CA VAL A 51 14.58 -15.82 21.86
C VAL A 51 13.23 -16.24 21.28
N LEU A 52 12.51 -17.17 21.92
CA LEU A 52 11.18 -17.60 21.47
C LEU A 52 10.17 -16.45 21.48
N ALA A 53 10.20 -15.59 22.51
CA ALA A 53 9.36 -14.41 22.59
C ALA A 53 9.66 -13.42 21.45
N LEU A 54 10.93 -13.19 21.11
CA LEU A 54 11.33 -12.34 19.98
C LEU A 54 10.86 -12.91 18.64
N LEU A 55 10.99 -14.22 18.43
CA LEU A 55 10.50 -14.87 17.20
C LEU A 55 8.99 -14.72 17.03
N ALA A 56 8.22 -14.86 18.12
CA ALA A 56 6.77 -14.69 18.08
C ALA A 56 6.36 -13.27 17.64
N ILE A 57 7.08 -12.24 18.13
CA ILE A 57 6.82 -10.84 17.72
C ILE A 57 7.20 -10.62 16.25
N GLN A 58 8.33 -11.20 15.80
CA GLN A 58 8.75 -11.05 14.38
C GLN A 58 7.74 -11.64 13.42
N LEU A 59 7.18 -12.81 13.69
CA LEU A 59 6.15 -13.43 12.85
C LEU A 59 4.91 -12.53 12.74
N ARG A 60 4.47 -11.93 13.83
CA ARG A 60 3.33 -11.02 13.85
C ARG A 60 3.61 -9.74 13.06
N THR A 61 4.82 -9.19 13.18
CA THR A 61 5.23 -7.99 12.45
C THR A 61 5.27 -8.24 10.94
N VAL A 62 5.82 -9.36 10.49
CA VAL A 62 5.87 -9.72 9.06
C VAL A 62 4.46 -9.83 8.47
N SER A 63 3.51 -10.43 9.20
CA SER A 63 2.12 -10.52 8.74
C SER A 63 1.47 -9.14 8.55
N SER A 64 1.63 -8.22 9.51
CA SER A 64 1.06 -6.88 9.41
C SER A 64 1.71 -6.01 8.33
N VAL A 65 3.02 -6.19 8.08
CA VAL A 65 3.73 -5.49 7.00
C VAL A 65 3.20 -5.93 5.62
N ARG A 66 3.02 -7.22 5.40
CA ARG A 66 2.45 -7.74 4.14
C ARG A 66 1.04 -7.23 3.88
N GLU A 67 0.25 -7.04 4.92
CA GLU A 67 -1.09 -6.47 4.81
C GLU A 67 -1.04 -4.99 4.37
N ALA A 68 -0.23 -4.19 5.03
CA ALA A 68 -0.03 -2.79 4.68
C ALA A 68 0.56 -2.60 3.27
N GLU A 69 1.46 -3.50 2.86
CA GLU A 69 2.02 -3.53 1.51
C GLU A 69 0.93 -3.77 0.45
N GLY A 70 0.07 -4.76 0.65
CA GLY A 70 -1.05 -5.05 -0.26
C GLY A 70 -1.97 -3.85 -0.46
N GLN A 71 -2.36 -3.16 0.61
CA GLN A 71 -3.18 -1.95 0.54
C GLN A 71 -2.46 -0.82 -0.22
N THR A 72 -1.16 -0.64 0.04
CA THR A 72 -0.36 0.38 -0.64
C THR A 72 -0.26 0.13 -2.13
N ILE A 73 0.00 -1.12 -2.53
CA ILE A 73 0.11 -1.51 -3.93
C ILE A 73 -1.23 -1.31 -4.65
N VAL A 74 -2.34 -1.78 -4.08
CA VAL A 74 -3.68 -1.59 -4.67
C VAL A 74 -3.98 -0.10 -4.84
N SER A 75 -3.64 0.73 -3.86
CA SER A 75 -3.78 2.19 -3.95
C SER A 75 -2.98 2.77 -5.11
N GLN A 76 -1.71 2.39 -5.26
CA GLN A 76 -0.85 2.86 -6.36
C GLN A 76 -1.36 2.43 -7.73
N LEU A 77 -1.73 1.16 -7.88
CA LEU A 77 -2.28 0.63 -9.14
C LEU A 77 -3.57 1.35 -9.53
N THR A 78 -4.43 1.59 -8.54
CA THR A 78 -5.69 2.32 -8.78
C THR A 78 -5.42 3.78 -9.17
N GLN A 79 -4.42 4.44 -8.56
CA GLN A 79 -4.01 5.79 -8.96
C GLN A 79 -3.46 5.83 -10.37
N ASN A 80 -2.62 4.87 -10.77
CA ASN A 80 -2.13 4.74 -12.13
C ASN A 80 -3.27 4.61 -13.15
N LEU A 81 -4.31 3.83 -12.81
CA LEU A 81 -5.51 3.74 -13.65
C LEU A 81 -6.25 5.08 -13.71
N VAL A 82 -6.42 5.78 -12.60
CA VAL A 82 -7.03 7.14 -12.57
C VAL A 82 -6.26 8.09 -13.47
N GLU A 83 -4.94 8.13 -13.40
CA GLU A 83 -4.11 8.97 -14.28
C GLU A 83 -4.30 8.61 -15.76
N GLY A 84 -4.33 7.31 -16.07
CA GLY A 84 -4.66 6.83 -17.41
C GLY A 84 -6.03 7.28 -17.89
N MET A 85 -7.04 7.27 -17.03
CA MET A 85 -8.38 7.74 -17.33
C MET A 85 -8.40 9.26 -17.57
N LEU A 86 -7.69 10.04 -16.77
CA LEU A 86 -7.63 11.50 -16.87
C LEU A 86 -7.04 11.99 -18.21
N ILE A 87 -6.13 11.24 -18.81
CA ILE A 87 -5.56 11.58 -20.13
C ILE A 87 -6.40 11.08 -21.31
N ASN A 88 -7.37 10.20 -21.08
CA ASN A 88 -8.22 9.61 -22.13
C ASN A 88 -9.73 9.81 -21.89
N PRO A 89 -10.24 11.00 -21.54
CA PRO A 89 -11.65 11.22 -21.35
C PRO A 89 -12.39 11.30 -22.69
N ARG A 90 -13.65 10.90 -22.72
CA ARG A 90 -14.60 11.36 -23.76
C ARG A 90 -15.18 12.69 -23.37
N LEU A 91 -15.27 13.61 -24.32
CA LEU A 91 -16.00 14.85 -24.15
C LEU A 91 -17.46 14.65 -24.58
N VAL A 92 -18.37 14.90 -23.66
CA VAL A 92 -19.83 14.84 -23.89
C VAL A 92 -20.46 16.16 -23.43
N GLU A 93 -21.65 16.50 -23.96
CA GLU A 93 -22.38 17.63 -23.41
C GLU A 93 -22.79 17.37 -21.97
N CYS A 94 -22.58 18.36 -21.09
CA CYS A 94 -22.97 18.23 -19.69
C CYS A 94 -24.47 18.08 -19.55
N PRO A 95 -24.97 17.16 -18.72
CA PRO A 95 -26.39 16.94 -18.51
C PRO A 95 -27.07 18.12 -17.83
N THR A 96 -26.32 18.95 -17.11
CA THR A 96 -26.79 20.18 -16.45
C THR A 96 -25.95 21.37 -16.88
N PRO A 97 -26.55 22.56 -17.09
CA PRO A 97 -25.79 23.77 -17.38
C PRO A 97 -24.85 24.08 -16.20
N LYS A 98 -23.53 24.13 -16.45
CA LYS A 98 -22.59 24.64 -15.44
C LYS A 98 -22.80 26.15 -15.31
N GLN A 99 -23.10 26.64 -14.09
CA GLN A 99 -23.09 28.09 -13.83
C GLN A 99 -21.71 28.64 -14.17
N GLY A 100 -21.61 29.56 -15.14
CA GLY A 100 -20.35 30.18 -15.55
C GLY A 100 -19.76 29.68 -16.88
N ALA A 101 -20.38 28.76 -17.61
CA ALA A 101 -19.90 28.32 -18.91
C ALA A 101 -20.24 29.38 -19.98
N THR A 102 -19.33 30.36 -20.18
CA THR A 102 -19.49 31.51 -21.08
C THR A 102 -19.26 31.18 -22.56
N ASN A 103 -18.88 29.98 -22.96
CA ASN A 103 -18.40 29.65 -24.30
C ASN A 103 -19.24 28.61 -25.07
N SER A 104 -20.45 28.30 -24.65
CA SER A 104 -21.34 27.44 -25.45
C SER A 104 -22.54 28.20 -25.96
N ARG A 105 -22.85 28.10 -27.26
CA ARG A 105 -24.00 28.76 -27.92
C ARG A 105 -25.35 28.44 -27.27
N ASN A 106 -25.42 27.39 -26.40
CA ASN A 106 -26.64 26.96 -25.71
C ASN A 106 -26.49 26.88 -24.19
N GLY A 107 -25.45 27.49 -23.59
CA GLY A 107 -25.23 27.43 -22.13
C GLY A 107 -24.83 26.05 -21.59
N ARG A 108 -24.65 25.05 -22.44
CA ARG A 108 -24.17 23.71 -22.07
C ARG A 108 -22.67 23.61 -22.25
N GLY A 109 -21.97 23.25 -21.20
CA GLY A 109 -20.52 23.01 -21.24
C GLY A 109 -20.18 21.58 -21.69
N TRP A 110 -18.90 21.35 -21.99
CA TRP A 110 -18.37 20.02 -22.22
C TRP A 110 -17.95 19.38 -20.89
N CYS A 111 -18.37 18.14 -20.66
CA CYS A 111 -17.99 17.33 -19.53
C CYS A 111 -17.16 16.15 -20.01
N LYS A 112 -16.21 15.74 -19.19
CA LYS A 112 -15.48 14.51 -19.40
C LYS A 112 -16.34 13.33 -18.97
N ASN A 113 -16.30 12.27 -19.75
CA ASN A 113 -16.99 11.02 -19.47
C ASN A 113 -16.04 9.85 -19.64
N TYR A 114 -16.10 8.91 -18.75
CA TYR A 114 -15.21 7.74 -18.69
C TYR A 114 -15.94 6.43 -19.00
N LYS A 115 -17.03 6.48 -19.76
CA LYS A 115 -17.86 5.31 -20.05
C LYS A 115 -17.11 4.13 -20.68
N ASP A 116 -16.02 4.40 -21.39
CA ASP A 116 -15.20 3.38 -22.03
C ASP A 116 -14.43 2.51 -21.03
N TYR A 117 -14.34 2.96 -19.76
CA TYR A 117 -13.74 2.25 -18.64
C TYR A 117 -14.75 1.52 -17.77
N TYR A 118 -16.07 1.73 -17.99
CA TYR A 118 -17.07 1.10 -17.12
C TYR A 118 -17.05 -0.41 -17.30
N THR A 119 -16.77 -1.09 -16.19
CA THR A 119 -16.68 -2.54 -16.13
C THR A 119 -16.95 -3.03 -14.72
N THR A 120 -17.41 -4.25 -14.61
CA THR A 120 -17.49 -4.97 -13.35
C THR A 120 -16.79 -6.31 -13.56
N TYR A 121 -15.78 -6.54 -12.76
CA TYR A 121 -15.01 -7.79 -12.76
C TYR A 121 -15.34 -8.55 -11.48
N GLY A 122 -15.94 -9.73 -11.63
CA GLY A 122 -16.55 -10.47 -10.54
C GLY A 122 -15.81 -11.73 -10.08
N ASP A 123 -14.71 -12.09 -10.73
CA ASP A 123 -13.94 -13.29 -10.35
C ASP A 123 -12.50 -13.20 -10.85
N SER A 124 -11.56 -13.60 -10.00
CA SER A 124 -10.15 -13.76 -10.34
C SER A 124 -9.89 -14.83 -11.42
N SER A 125 -10.88 -15.66 -11.72
CA SER A 125 -10.82 -16.71 -12.75
C SER A 125 -11.23 -16.26 -14.14
N THR A 126 -11.82 -15.06 -14.29
CA THR A 126 -12.25 -14.56 -15.60
C THR A 126 -11.04 -14.13 -16.41
N GLU A 127 -10.97 -14.55 -17.67
CA GLU A 127 -9.93 -14.16 -18.61
C GLU A 127 -9.79 -12.63 -18.67
N PRO A 128 -8.56 -12.08 -18.62
CA PRO A 128 -8.33 -10.65 -18.74
C PRO A 128 -8.98 -10.15 -20.03
N LEU A 129 -9.57 -8.96 -19.95
CA LEU A 129 -10.08 -8.24 -21.11
C LEU A 129 -9.07 -8.37 -22.26
N LYS A 130 -9.48 -9.03 -23.37
CA LYS A 130 -8.58 -9.33 -24.48
C LYS A 130 -7.78 -8.09 -24.83
N LYS A 131 -6.48 -8.14 -24.56
CA LYS A 131 -5.53 -7.10 -24.99
C LYS A 131 -5.64 -7.01 -26.50
N GLY A 132 -6.17 -5.90 -27.02
CA GLY A 132 -5.90 -5.54 -28.38
C GLY A 132 -4.38 -5.41 -28.53
N PRO A 133 -3.74 -5.94 -29.57
CA PRO A 133 -2.33 -5.74 -29.79
C PRO A 133 -2.03 -4.24 -29.82
N LEU A 134 -1.12 -3.79 -28.95
CA LEU A 134 -0.56 -2.44 -29.05
C LEU A 134 0.24 -2.42 -30.36
N LYS A 135 -0.36 -1.96 -31.43
CA LYS A 135 0.35 -1.72 -32.68
C LYS A 135 1.07 -0.39 -32.55
N GLU A 136 2.39 -0.41 -32.60
CA GLU A 136 3.25 0.75 -32.38
C GLU A 136 3.06 1.87 -33.41
N GLU A 137 2.38 1.64 -34.54
CA GLU A 137 2.29 2.59 -35.66
C GLU A 137 0.86 3.09 -35.98
N GLU A 138 -0.17 2.61 -35.31
CA GLU A 138 -1.56 2.98 -35.63
C GLU A 138 -2.16 3.82 -34.50
N SER A 139 -2.81 4.95 -34.85
CA SER A 139 -3.51 5.78 -33.88
C SER A 139 -4.58 4.97 -33.16
N MET A 140 -4.36 4.67 -31.89
CA MET A 140 -5.26 3.87 -31.07
C MET A 140 -6.55 4.66 -30.76
N LYS A 141 -7.69 4.01 -30.92
CA LYS A 141 -8.97 4.60 -30.52
C LYS A 141 -9.07 4.70 -29.00
N LYS A 142 -9.81 5.71 -28.50
CA LYS A 142 -9.98 5.92 -27.05
C LYS A 142 -10.51 4.69 -26.31
N GLU A 143 -11.43 3.95 -26.93
CA GLU A 143 -11.99 2.72 -26.38
C GLU A 143 -10.95 1.59 -26.31
N GLU A 144 -10.09 1.46 -27.32
CA GLU A 144 -9.01 0.46 -27.34
C GLU A 144 -7.96 0.77 -26.27
N LEU A 145 -7.62 2.05 -26.10
CA LEU A 145 -6.72 2.50 -25.04
C LEU A 145 -7.32 2.23 -23.65
N ALA A 146 -8.62 2.49 -23.46
CA ALA A 146 -9.30 2.21 -22.20
C ALA A 146 -9.25 0.70 -21.86
N LYS A 147 -9.52 -0.17 -22.85
CA LYS A 147 -9.42 -1.62 -22.68
C LYS A 147 -7.99 -2.07 -22.38
N ALA A 148 -6.99 -1.47 -23.02
CA ALA A 148 -5.59 -1.79 -22.76
C ALA A 148 -5.17 -1.39 -21.33
N GLN A 149 -5.60 -0.21 -20.88
CA GLN A 149 -5.32 0.27 -19.51
C GLN A 149 -6.01 -0.58 -18.45
N LEU A 150 -7.27 -0.96 -18.67
CA LEU A 150 -8.00 -1.89 -17.78
C LEU A 150 -7.34 -3.27 -17.74
N GLY A 151 -6.91 -3.79 -18.89
CA GLY A 151 -6.20 -5.08 -18.97
C GLY A 151 -4.88 -5.05 -18.22
N LYS A 152 -4.12 -3.95 -18.36
CA LYS A 152 -2.88 -3.72 -17.60
C LYS A 152 -3.15 -3.68 -16.10
N PHE A 153 -4.15 -2.90 -15.67
CA PHE A 153 -4.57 -2.81 -14.26
C PHE A 153 -4.94 -4.18 -13.69
N HIS A 154 -5.70 -4.99 -14.45
CA HIS A 154 -6.06 -6.34 -14.06
C HIS A 154 -4.83 -7.24 -13.86
N ASP A 155 -3.90 -7.24 -14.82
CA ASP A 155 -2.69 -8.07 -14.76
C ASP A 155 -1.80 -7.65 -13.58
N GLU A 156 -1.68 -6.34 -13.33
CA GLU A 156 -0.91 -5.80 -12.22
C GLU A 156 -1.54 -6.15 -10.86
N LEU A 157 -2.88 -6.09 -10.73
CA LEU A 157 -3.58 -6.56 -9.53
C LEU A 157 -3.36 -8.05 -9.29
N LYS A 158 -3.45 -8.87 -10.34
CA LYS A 158 -3.21 -10.31 -10.26
C LYS A 158 -1.78 -10.63 -9.82
N ALA A 159 -0.80 -9.87 -10.31
CA ALA A 159 0.60 -10.03 -9.92
C ALA A 159 0.86 -9.56 -8.48
N ALA A 160 0.17 -8.53 -8.04
CA ALA A 160 0.34 -7.95 -6.70
C ALA A 160 -0.39 -8.75 -5.61
N LEU A 161 -1.45 -9.46 -5.95
CA LEU A 161 -2.31 -10.23 -5.04
C LEU A 161 -2.37 -11.72 -5.41
N PRO A 162 -1.23 -12.44 -5.46
CA PRO A 162 -1.17 -13.81 -5.98
C PRO A 162 -2.00 -14.81 -5.15
N ASP A 163 -2.10 -14.56 -3.83
CA ASP A 163 -2.77 -15.45 -2.88
C ASP A 163 -4.14 -14.91 -2.43
N SER A 164 -4.75 -14.02 -3.23
CA SER A 164 -6.01 -13.35 -2.87
C SER A 164 -6.98 -13.38 -4.04
N ALA A 165 -8.25 -13.68 -3.77
CA ALA A 165 -9.31 -13.42 -4.74
C ALA A 165 -9.58 -11.92 -4.76
N PHE A 166 -9.59 -11.29 -5.94
CA PHE A 166 -9.85 -9.87 -6.07
C PHE A 166 -10.96 -9.58 -7.07
N TYR A 167 -11.65 -8.50 -6.83
CA TYR A 167 -12.80 -8.02 -7.60
C TYR A 167 -12.66 -6.52 -7.79
N TYR A 168 -13.11 -5.99 -8.91
CA TYR A 168 -13.13 -4.54 -9.09
C TYR A 168 -14.28 -4.11 -10.01
N SER A 169 -14.69 -2.86 -9.83
CA SER A 169 -15.66 -2.19 -10.70
C SER A 169 -15.25 -0.75 -10.95
N VAL A 170 -15.47 -0.32 -12.19
CA VAL A 170 -15.41 1.09 -12.58
C VAL A 170 -16.81 1.49 -12.98
N CYS A 171 -17.44 2.36 -12.21
CA CYS A 171 -18.85 2.70 -12.36
C CYS A 171 -19.13 4.17 -12.01
N GLN A 172 -20.34 4.65 -12.33
CA GLN A 172 -20.85 5.90 -11.78
C GLN A 172 -21.49 5.64 -10.41
N ASP A 173 -21.13 6.47 -9.41
CA ASP A 173 -21.67 6.34 -8.07
C ASP A 173 -21.79 7.70 -7.37
N SER A 174 -23.00 8.03 -6.91
CA SER A 174 -23.28 9.23 -6.11
C SER A 174 -23.35 8.94 -4.61
N LEU A 175 -23.57 7.68 -4.22
CA LEU A 175 -23.82 7.28 -2.84
C LEU A 175 -22.53 7.02 -2.04
N ASN A 176 -21.43 6.73 -2.72
CA ASN A 176 -20.14 6.42 -2.10
C ASN A 176 -20.18 5.20 -1.13
N LYS A 177 -21.02 4.23 -1.46
CA LYS A 177 -21.07 2.98 -0.69
C LYS A 177 -19.87 2.11 -1.05
N GLU A 178 -19.27 1.49 -0.05
CA GLU A 178 -18.19 0.52 -0.26
C GLU A 178 -18.70 -0.73 -0.96
N PRO A 179 -17.86 -1.40 -1.77
CA PRO A 179 -18.19 -2.71 -2.30
C PRO A 179 -18.27 -3.74 -1.17
N THR A 180 -19.11 -4.74 -1.33
CA THR A 180 -19.30 -5.81 -0.33
C THR A 180 -19.21 -7.18 -0.98
N TYR A 181 -18.95 -8.19 -0.15
CA TYR A 181 -18.89 -9.58 -0.56
C TYR A 181 -19.63 -10.45 0.47
N ASP A 182 -20.58 -11.25 -0.01
CA ASP A 182 -21.37 -12.18 0.79
C ASP A 182 -21.46 -13.58 0.16
N GLY A 183 -20.42 -13.95 -0.59
CA GLY A 183 -20.38 -15.10 -1.51
C GLY A 183 -20.46 -14.67 -2.97
N ALA A 184 -20.86 -13.42 -3.23
CA ALA A 184 -20.81 -12.75 -4.51
C ALA A 184 -20.30 -11.32 -4.36
N PHE A 185 -19.66 -10.79 -5.39
CA PHE A 185 -19.19 -9.41 -5.40
C PHE A 185 -20.35 -8.44 -5.70
N HIS A 186 -20.59 -7.48 -4.80
CA HIS A 186 -21.54 -6.40 -4.96
C HIS A 186 -20.81 -5.07 -5.07
N GLU A 187 -20.86 -4.45 -6.25
CA GLU A 187 -20.17 -3.18 -6.53
C GLU A 187 -20.80 -1.98 -5.80
N ASN A 188 -22.09 -2.08 -5.40
CA ASN A 188 -22.85 -1.03 -4.72
C ASN A 188 -22.80 0.33 -5.43
N CYS A 189 -22.89 0.34 -6.78
CA CYS A 189 -22.95 1.52 -7.61
C CYS A 189 -24.39 1.84 -7.96
N ASP A 190 -24.79 3.11 -7.82
CA ASP A 190 -26.15 3.56 -8.19
C ASP A 190 -26.30 3.86 -9.70
N LYS A 191 -25.20 3.90 -10.45
CA LYS A 191 -25.13 4.14 -11.90
C LYS A 191 -25.91 5.38 -12.35
N LYS A 192 -26.05 6.38 -11.49
CA LYS A 192 -26.79 7.59 -11.73
C LYS A 192 -26.07 8.46 -12.77
N ALA A 193 -26.80 8.87 -13.81
CA ALA A 193 -26.25 9.74 -14.83
C ALA A 193 -25.74 11.06 -14.25
N GLY A 194 -24.50 11.43 -14.58
CA GLY A 194 -23.84 12.64 -14.08
C GLY A 194 -23.21 12.48 -12.68
N ALA A 195 -23.28 11.30 -12.07
CA ALA A 195 -22.49 11.00 -10.88
C ALA A 195 -21.00 10.86 -11.21
N ASP A 196 -20.15 11.00 -10.18
CA ASP A 196 -18.71 10.82 -10.34
C ASP A 196 -18.39 9.38 -10.76
N THR A 197 -17.35 9.22 -11.56
CA THR A 197 -16.80 7.90 -11.84
C THR A 197 -15.99 7.46 -10.65
N VAL A 198 -16.23 6.23 -10.19
CA VAL A 198 -15.57 5.62 -9.03
C VAL A 198 -14.93 4.30 -9.44
N ILE A 199 -13.72 4.06 -8.98
CA ILE A 199 -13.05 2.76 -9.05
C ILE A 199 -13.18 2.12 -7.68
N LYS A 200 -13.73 0.93 -7.61
CA LYS A 200 -13.91 0.14 -6.40
C LYS A 200 -13.16 -1.17 -6.56
N VAL A 201 -12.32 -1.50 -5.58
CA VAL A 201 -11.55 -2.74 -5.53
C VAL A 201 -11.85 -3.43 -4.22
N LEU A 202 -12.05 -4.74 -4.26
CA LEU A 202 -12.24 -5.60 -3.09
C LEU A 202 -11.34 -6.81 -3.26
N TRP A 203 -10.69 -7.24 -2.19
CA TRP A 203 -9.92 -8.48 -2.19
C TRP A 203 -10.09 -9.24 -0.89
N LEU A 204 -10.05 -10.56 -1.04
CA LEU A 204 -10.22 -11.52 0.05
C LEU A 204 -8.88 -12.16 0.35
N LYS A 205 -8.48 -12.18 1.60
CA LYS A 205 -7.28 -12.86 2.05
C LYS A 205 -7.64 -13.94 3.05
N ASP A 206 -7.15 -15.15 2.81
CA ASP A 206 -7.33 -16.27 3.74
C ASP A 206 -6.63 -15.98 5.09
N LEU A 207 -7.33 -16.22 6.20
CA LEU A 207 -6.81 -16.07 7.56
C LEU A 207 -5.77 -17.13 7.91
N GLU A 208 -5.91 -18.33 7.37
CA GLU A 208 -5.03 -19.46 7.67
C GLU A 208 -3.78 -19.54 6.77
N GLY A 209 -3.72 -18.77 5.69
CA GLY A 209 -2.53 -18.58 4.87
C GLY A 209 -2.10 -19.79 4.03
N GLY A 210 -3.02 -20.68 3.68
CA GLY A 210 -2.70 -21.92 2.96
C GLY A 210 -3.54 -22.23 1.74
N LYS A 211 -4.61 -21.48 1.49
CA LYS A 211 -5.52 -21.76 0.36
C LYS A 211 -5.16 -20.91 -0.85
N ALA A 212 -5.18 -21.51 -2.02
CA ALA A 212 -5.04 -20.77 -3.26
C ALA A 212 -6.21 -19.79 -3.45
N ALA A 213 -5.99 -18.68 -4.16
CA ALA A 213 -7.02 -17.65 -4.41
C ALA A 213 -8.34 -18.23 -4.98
N SER A 214 -8.27 -19.35 -5.72
CA SER A 214 -9.42 -20.08 -6.25
C SER A 214 -10.27 -20.80 -5.20
N ASP A 215 -9.69 -21.08 -4.03
CA ASP A 215 -10.29 -21.89 -2.98
C ASP A 215 -10.86 -21.05 -1.83
N VAL A 216 -10.58 -19.75 -1.82
CA VAL A 216 -11.15 -18.78 -0.87
C VAL A 216 -12.58 -18.46 -1.28
N LYS A 217 -13.48 -19.43 -1.09
CA LYS A 217 -14.91 -19.31 -1.46
C LYS A 217 -15.82 -19.08 -0.25
N THR A 218 -15.31 -19.25 0.95
CA THR A 218 -16.10 -19.10 2.17
C THR A 218 -15.78 -17.77 2.85
N TYR A 219 -16.79 -16.95 2.96
CA TYR A 219 -16.82 -15.67 3.66
C TYR A 219 -16.31 -15.74 5.10
N GLU A 220 -16.53 -16.89 5.77
CA GLU A 220 -16.27 -17.07 7.20
C GLU A 220 -14.79 -17.16 7.58
N ASP A 221 -13.94 -17.55 6.63
CA ASP A 221 -12.50 -17.79 6.87
C ASP A 221 -11.58 -16.72 6.23
N SER A 222 -12.13 -15.62 5.71
CA SER A 222 -11.36 -14.61 5.00
C SER A 222 -11.55 -13.20 5.56
N VAL A 223 -10.48 -12.41 5.52
CA VAL A 223 -10.55 -10.96 5.75
C VAL A 223 -10.82 -10.25 4.44
N ILE A 224 -11.82 -9.38 4.45
CA ILE A 224 -12.21 -8.57 3.30
C ILE A 224 -11.55 -7.20 3.41
N TYR A 225 -10.86 -6.80 2.36
CA TYR A 225 -10.30 -5.47 2.20
C TYR A 225 -11.01 -4.75 1.06
N THR A 226 -11.28 -3.48 1.25
CA THR A 226 -11.88 -2.62 0.24
C THR A 226 -11.04 -1.38 0.00
N TYR A 227 -11.01 -0.93 -1.24
CA TYR A 227 -10.41 0.34 -1.62
C TYR A 227 -11.29 1.01 -2.67
N GLN A 228 -11.55 2.31 -2.51
CA GLN A 228 -12.29 3.06 -3.51
C GLN A 228 -11.69 4.44 -3.73
N VAL A 229 -11.74 4.89 -4.98
CA VAL A 229 -11.29 6.22 -5.37
C VAL A 229 -12.23 6.83 -6.38
N ARG A 230 -12.47 8.13 -6.24
CA ARG A 230 -13.26 8.93 -7.20
C ARG A 230 -12.35 9.59 -8.22
N VAL A 231 -12.70 9.45 -9.49
CA VAL A 231 -12.06 10.19 -10.57
C VAL A 231 -12.65 11.60 -10.57
N ARG A 232 -11.96 12.54 -9.89
CA ARG A 232 -12.40 13.93 -9.81
C ARG A 232 -11.71 14.77 -10.86
N GLU A 233 -12.49 15.59 -11.54
CA GLU A 233 -11.99 16.70 -12.32
C GLU A 233 -11.75 17.90 -11.39
N LYS A 234 -10.55 18.46 -11.42
CA LYS A 234 -10.28 19.79 -10.86
C LYS A 234 -10.52 20.86 -11.91
#